data_edf2410dcf0d9bd9c28d0dfedd2bc016
#
_entry.id   edf2410dcf0d9bd9c28d0dfedd2bc016
#
_cell.length_a   1.000
_cell.length_b   1.000
_cell.length_c   1.000
_cell.angle_alpha   90.00
_cell.angle_beta   90.00
_cell.angle_gamma   90.00
#
_symmetry.space_group_name_H-M   'P 1'
#
loop_
_entity.id
_entity.type
_entity.pdbx_description
1 polymer ?
#
loop_
_entity_poly.entity_id
_entity_poly.type
_entity_poly.pdbx_seq_one_letter_code
_entity_poly.pdbx_strand_id
1 'polypeptide(L)'
;MLHVALCRTGATLKLSFMIEPLLIAELALLGLTTGFLAGLLGVGGGMVMVPFVTLIMSSRGASSGLAVKMAIATSMATIMFTSISSVRAHHQRGAVRWDIAKRFAPGIVLGSFIGSLGVFALLKGTYLAIFFALFVGFSATQMIRDKKPAAARQLPGNAGLFGFGALIGFLSGLVGAGGAFISVPFMTWCNVHMRNAVATSAALGFPIAVANVIGYVITGRHVMDLPAGSFGYIWLPALGIIALCSVLTAPLGARATHALPVAVLKKVFASILYVLATYMLYRGLAG
;
A
#
# COMPACT_ATOMS: atom_id res chain seq x y z
N MET A 1 -29.78 -28.98 19.33
CA MET A 1 -29.91 -27.53 19.14
C MET A 1 -28.57 -26.80 18.85
N LEU A 2 -27.40 -27.27 19.33
CA LEU A 2 -26.11 -26.64 19.09
C LEU A 2 -25.62 -26.72 17.62
N HIS A 3 -25.94 -27.82 16.91
CA HIS A 3 -25.54 -28.02 15.52
C HIS A 3 -26.24 -27.09 14.51
N VAL A 4 -27.44 -26.62 14.82
CA VAL A 4 -28.22 -25.70 13.98
C VAL A 4 -27.72 -24.27 14.12
N ALA A 5 -27.18 -23.88 15.29
CA ALA A 5 -26.62 -22.56 15.55
C ALA A 5 -25.28 -22.36 14.81
N LEU A 6 -24.43 -23.40 14.74
CA LEU A 6 -23.14 -23.34 14.00
C LEU A 6 -23.32 -23.26 12.48
N CYS A 7 -24.37 -23.89 11.93
CA CYS A 7 -24.67 -23.79 10.51
C CYS A 7 -25.23 -22.41 10.11
N ARG A 8 -25.95 -21.73 11.01
CA ARG A 8 -26.47 -20.37 10.78
C ARG A 8 -25.35 -19.32 10.80
N THR A 9 -24.38 -19.44 11.70
CA THR A 9 -23.23 -18.50 11.75
C THR A 9 -22.34 -18.61 10.52
N GLY A 10 -22.08 -19.81 10.01
CA GLY A 10 -21.30 -19.99 8.78
C GLY A 10 -22.02 -19.48 7.52
N ALA A 11 -23.35 -19.61 7.47
CA ALA A 11 -24.15 -19.11 6.35
C ALA A 11 -24.28 -17.58 6.37
N THR A 12 -24.43 -16.98 7.55
CA THR A 12 -24.50 -15.51 7.71
C THR A 12 -23.16 -14.84 7.41
N LEU A 13 -22.03 -15.45 7.79
CA LEU A 13 -20.70 -14.95 7.39
C LEU A 13 -20.50 -15.01 5.88
N LYS A 14 -20.92 -16.08 5.20
CA LYS A 14 -20.86 -16.17 3.73
C LYS A 14 -21.75 -15.14 3.04
N LEU A 15 -22.93 -14.83 3.57
CA LEU A 15 -23.83 -13.82 3.02
C LEU A 15 -23.29 -12.38 3.19
N SER A 16 -22.59 -12.10 4.29
CA SER A 16 -22.01 -10.77 4.57
C SER A 16 -20.91 -10.35 3.59
N PHE A 17 -20.33 -11.30 2.86
CA PHE A 17 -19.31 -11.02 1.82
C PHE A 17 -19.89 -11.10 0.39
N MET A 18 -21.20 -11.20 0.21
CA MET A 18 -21.80 -11.02 -1.12
C MET A 18 -21.59 -9.58 -1.61
N ILE A 19 -21.39 -9.45 -2.92
CA ILE A 19 -21.14 -8.18 -3.58
C ILE A 19 -22.45 -7.37 -3.60
N GLU A 20 -22.66 -6.59 -2.55
CA GLU A 20 -23.79 -5.66 -2.45
C GLU A 20 -23.49 -4.38 -3.23
N PRO A 21 -24.49 -3.70 -3.81
CA PRO A 21 -24.29 -2.45 -4.55
C PRO A 21 -23.54 -1.38 -3.73
N LEU A 22 -23.82 -1.29 -2.43
CA LEU A 22 -23.14 -0.37 -1.53
C LEU A 22 -21.64 -0.67 -1.41
N LEU A 23 -21.28 -1.96 -1.27
CA LEU A 23 -19.88 -2.39 -1.23
C LEU A 23 -19.14 -2.04 -2.52
N ILE A 24 -19.79 -2.25 -3.68
CA ILE A 24 -19.19 -1.87 -4.97
C ILE A 24 -18.92 -0.36 -5.00
N ALA A 25 -19.86 0.45 -4.54
CA ALA A 25 -19.70 1.90 -4.50
C ALA A 25 -18.58 2.34 -3.55
N GLU A 26 -18.48 1.76 -2.34
CA GLU A 26 -17.39 2.03 -1.38
C GLU A 26 -16.02 1.67 -1.96
N LEU A 27 -15.87 0.48 -2.53
CA LEU A 27 -14.63 0.01 -3.14
C LEU A 27 -14.26 0.80 -4.39
N ALA A 28 -15.25 1.19 -5.21
CA ALA A 28 -15.03 2.03 -6.39
C ALA A 28 -14.54 3.42 -5.99
N LEU A 29 -15.21 4.07 -5.03
CA LEU A 29 -14.81 5.38 -4.51
C LEU A 29 -13.40 5.32 -3.90
N LEU A 30 -13.11 4.27 -3.14
CA LEU A 30 -11.77 4.02 -2.60
C LEU A 30 -10.74 3.86 -3.72
N GLY A 31 -11.07 3.10 -4.77
CA GLY A 31 -10.20 2.90 -5.93
C GLY A 31 -9.93 4.20 -6.71
N LEU A 32 -10.97 5.00 -6.97
CA LEU A 32 -10.85 6.29 -7.66
C LEU A 32 -9.94 7.26 -6.88
N THR A 33 -10.17 7.39 -5.59
CA THR A 33 -9.39 8.31 -4.72
C THR A 33 -7.96 7.85 -4.55
N THR A 34 -7.74 6.57 -4.23
CA THR A 34 -6.39 6.02 -4.01
C THR A 34 -5.58 5.95 -5.30
N GLY A 35 -6.20 5.68 -6.44
CA GLY A 35 -5.55 5.72 -7.75
C GLY A 35 -5.06 7.13 -8.10
N PHE A 36 -5.90 8.13 -7.92
CA PHE A 36 -5.52 9.53 -8.12
C PHE A 36 -4.34 9.93 -7.23
N LEU A 37 -4.41 9.60 -5.93
CA LEU A 37 -3.33 9.88 -4.98
C LEU A 37 -2.04 9.09 -5.29
N ALA A 38 -2.19 7.86 -5.77
CA ALA A 38 -1.06 7.03 -6.20
C ALA A 38 -0.28 7.67 -7.35
N GLY A 39 -1.00 8.15 -8.37
CA GLY A 39 -0.41 8.87 -9.50
C GLY A 39 0.24 10.18 -9.10
N LEU A 40 -0.43 10.94 -8.23
CA LEU A 40 -0.03 12.26 -7.80
C LEU A 40 1.24 12.27 -6.93
N LEU A 41 1.32 11.36 -5.96
CA LEU A 41 2.39 11.30 -4.96
C LEU A 41 3.42 10.20 -5.22
N GLY A 42 3.15 9.30 -6.17
CA GLY A 42 3.99 8.13 -6.44
C GLY A 42 3.95 7.08 -5.32
N VAL A 43 2.98 7.16 -4.42
CA VAL A 43 2.92 6.38 -3.16
C VAL A 43 2.24 5.03 -3.33
N GLY A 44 1.56 4.79 -4.48
CA GLY A 44 0.81 3.55 -4.72
C GLY A 44 -0.55 3.47 -4.01
N GLY A 45 -0.97 4.50 -3.26
CA GLY A 45 -2.31 4.56 -2.64
C GLY A 45 -2.52 3.64 -1.42
N GLY A 46 -1.58 2.75 -1.11
CA GLY A 46 -1.74 1.70 -0.09
C GLY A 46 -2.00 2.21 1.32
N MET A 47 -1.40 3.33 1.71
CA MET A 47 -1.59 3.90 3.05
C MET A 47 -3.03 4.33 3.33
N VAL A 48 -3.82 4.62 2.31
CA VAL A 48 -5.25 4.91 2.45
C VAL A 48 -6.06 3.61 2.31
N MET A 49 -5.69 2.75 1.36
CA MET A 49 -6.41 1.49 1.14
C MET A 49 -6.44 0.59 2.37
N VAL A 50 -5.29 0.41 3.05
CA VAL A 50 -5.18 -0.54 4.17
C VAL A 50 -6.19 -0.23 5.29
N PRO A 51 -6.31 0.98 5.84
CA PRO A 51 -7.29 1.27 6.88
C PRO A 51 -8.74 1.12 6.41
N PHE A 52 -9.06 1.59 5.20
CA PHE A 52 -10.42 1.49 4.67
C PHE A 52 -10.83 0.05 4.38
N VAL A 53 -9.97 -0.75 3.76
CA VAL A 53 -10.26 -2.17 3.53
C VAL A 53 -10.35 -2.91 4.87
N THR A 54 -9.50 -2.57 5.86
CA THR A 54 -9.62 -3.11 7.22
C THR A 54 -10.98 -2.79 7.84
N LEU A 55 -11.46 -1.54 7.69
CA LEU A 55 -12.77 -1.12 8.18
C LEU A 55 -13.89 -1.92 7.53
N ILE A 56 -13.90 -2.01 6.20
CA ILE A 56 -14.90 -2.76 5.42
C ILE A 56 -14.91 -4.24 5.81
N MET A 57 -13.74 -4.88 5.93
CA MET A 57 -13.66 -6.29 6.31
C MET A 57 -14.11 -6.54 7.74
N SER A 58 -13.75 -5.64 8.66
CA SER A 58 -14.14 -5.75 10.06
C SER A 58 -15.63 -5.55 10.27
N SER A 59 -16.27 -4.61 9.56
CA SER A 59 -17.72 -4.39 9.61
C SER A 59 -18.51 -5.60 9.08
N ARG A 60 -17.86 -6.45 8.28
CA ARG A 60 -18.43 -7.69 7.72
C ARG A 60 -18.08 -8.96 8.52
N GLY A 61 -17.52 -8.80 9.71
CA GLY A 61 -17.30 -9.90 10.65
C GLY A 61 -15.94 -10.59 10.55
N ALA A 62 -14.99 -10.08 9.76
CA ALA A 62 -13.62 -10.58 9.79
C ALA A 62 -12.96 -10.23 11.13
N SER A 63 -12.20 -11.18 11.71
CA SER A 63 -11.44 -10.91 12.93
C SER A 63 -10.43 -9.76 12.70
N SER A 64 -10.20 -8.95 13.75
CA SER A 64 -9.37 -7.74 13.65
C SER A 64 -8.01 -8.01 13.01
N GLY A 65 -7.31 -9.07 13.46
CA GLY A 65 -6.00 -9.41 12.93
C GLY A 65 -6.02 -9.91 11.48
N LEU A 66 -7.04 -10.68 11.10
CA LEU A 66 -7.19 -11.18 9.73
C LEU A 66 -7.55 -10.03 8.77
N ALA A 67 -8.45 -9.14 9.17
CA ALA A 67 -8.84 -7.98 8.37
C ALA A 67 -7.63 -7.11 8.00
N VAL A 68 -6.71 -6.86 8.94
CA VAL A 68 -5.48 -6.10 8.70
C VAL A 68 -4.56 -6.81 7.72
N LYS A 69 -4.32 -8.12 7.89
CA LYS A 69 -3.47 -8.90 6.98
C LYS A 69 -4.04 -8.90 5.56
N MET A 70 -5.34 -9.13 5.43
CA MET A 70 -6.00 -9.13 4.13
C MET A 70 -6.02 -7.74 3.47
N ALA A 71 -6.20 -6.68 4.26
CA ALA A 71 -6.15 -5.32 3.77
C ALA A 71 -4.75 -4.96 3.22
N ILE A 72 -3.68 -5.32 3.94
CA ILE A 72 -2.30 -5.15 3.49
C ILE A 72 -2.05 -5.91 2.18
N ALA A 73 -2.43 -7.18 2.11
CA ALA A 73 -2.22 -8.02 0.93
C ALA A 73 -3.03 -7.54 -0.29
N THR A 74 -4.31 -7.20 -0.09
CA THR A 74 -5.18 -6.69 -1.17
C THR A 74 -4.70 -5.32 -1.68
N SER A 75 -4.24 -4.45 -0.77
CA SER A 75 -3.63 -3.18 -1.12
C SER A 75 -2.38 -3.36 -2.00
N MET A 76 -1.47 -4.27 -1.62
CA MET A 76 -0.28 -4.56 -2.42
C MET A 76 -0.64 -5.14 -3.79
N ALA A 77 -1.62 -6.05 -3.86
CA ALA A 77 -2.10 -6.58 -5.13
C ALA A 77 -2.68 -5.47 -6.03
N THR A 78 -3.39 -4.50 -5.46
CA THR A 78 -3.87 -3.32 -6.18
C THR A 78 -2.73 -2.43 -6.68
N ILE A 79 -1.69 -2.22 -5.86
CA ILE A 79 -0.51 -1.41 -6.24
C ILE A 79 0.20 -2.02 -7.45
N MET A 80 0.20 -3.33 -7.62
CA MET A 80 0.80 -3.99 -8.79
C MET A 80 0.20 -3.43 -10.09
N PHE A 81 -1.12 -3.30 -10.16
CA PHE A 81 -1.81 -2.75 -11.34
C PHE A 81 -1.69 -1.22 -11.44
N THR A 82 -1.90 -0.53 -10.32
CA THR A 82 -1.86 0.94 -10.26
C THR A 82 -0.47 1.48 -10.59
N SER A 83 0.60 0.80 -10.15
CA SER A 83 1.98 1.21 -10.44
C SER A 83 2.30 1.14 -11.93
N ILE A 84 1.82 0.13 -12.66
CA ILE A 84 2.01 0.03 -14.12
C ILE A 84 1.39 1.25 -14.80
N SER A 85 0.15 1.60 -14.45
CA SER A 85 -0.56 2.76 -15.02
C SER A 85 0.17 4.07 -14.69
N SER A 86 0.57 4.25 -13.43
CA SER A 86 1.30 5.43 -12.95
C SER A 86 2.66 5.58 -13.64
N VAL A 87 3.45 4.50 -13.68
CA VAL A 87 4.77 4.49 -14.33
C VAL A 87 4.68 4.83 -15.80
N ARG A 88 3.70 4.26 -16.52
CA ARG A 88 3.49 4.57 -17.93
C ARG A 88 3.25 6.06 -18.14
N ALA A 89 2.42 6.70 -17.31
CA ALA A 89 2.14 8.12 -17.39
C ALA A 89 3.35 8.99 -17.07
N HIS A 90 4.20 8.60 -16.12
CA HIS A 90 5.44 9.29 -15.78
C HIS A 90 6.54 9.04 -16.81
N HIS A 91 6.62 7.84 -17.37
CA HIS A 91 7.61 7.46 -18.37
C HIS A 91 7.41 8.24 -19.68
N GLN A 92 6.16 8.38 -20.13
CA GLN A 92 5.82 9.18 -21.32
C GLN A 92 6.27 10.64 -21.22
N ARG A 93 6.54 11.13 -20.00
CA ARG A 93 7.07 12.48 -19.72
C ARG A 93 8.57 12.53 -19.48
N GLY A 94 9.27 11.42 -19.69
CA GLY A 94 10.71 11.32 -19.47
C GLY A 94 11.16 11.50 -18.02
N ALA A 95 10.22 11.38 -17.04
CA ALA A 95 10.51 11.68 -15.64
C ALA A 95 11.14 10.49 -14.86
N VAL A 96 11.01 9.26 -15.36
CA VAL A 96 11.51 8.06 -14.67
C VAL A 96 12.99 7.86 -14.89
N ARG A 97 13.77 7.78 -13.80
CA ARG A 97 15.20 7.46 -13.79
C ARG A 97 15.38 5.94 -13.69
N TRP A 98 15.36 5.28 -14.83
CA TRP A 98 15.52 3.83 -14.92
C TRP A 98 16.88 3.32 -14.44
N ASP A 99 17.93 4.13 -14.55
CA ASP A 99 19.26 3.86 -14.02
C ASP A 99 19.23 3.66 -12.49
N ILE A 100 18.46 4.46 -11.78
CA ILE A 100 18.25 4.35 -10.34
C ILE A 100 17.33 3.16 -10.03
N ALA A 101 16.19 3.05 -10.73
CA ALA A 101 15.19 2.01 -10.48
C ALA A 101 15.78 0.60 -10.60
N LYS A 102 16.57 0.34 -11.64
CA LYS A 102 17.22 -0.97 -11.87
C LYS A 102 18.22 -1.34 -10.77
N ARG A 103 18.90 -0.36 -10.15
CA ARG A 103 19.84 -0.61 -9.06
C ARG A 103 19.16 -0.87 -7.72
N PHE A 104 17.96 -0.29 -7.51
CA PHE A 104 17.14 -0.58 -6.33
C PHE A 104 16.44 -1.94 -6.40
N ALA A 105 16.01 -2.35 -7.59
CA ALA A 105 15.11 -3.51 -7.77
C ALA A 105 15.59 -4.81 -7.12
N PRO A 106 16.87 -5.25 -7.21
CA PRO A 106 17.32 -6.48 -6.57
C PRO A 106 17.18 -6.45 -5.04
N GLY A 107 17.58 -5.33 -4.42
CA GLY A 107 17.41 -5.15 -2.98
C GLY A 107 15.94 -5.14 -2.57
N ILE A 108 15.10 -4.43 -3.32
CA ILE A 108 13.65 -4.39 -3.09
C ILE A 108 13.04 -5.79 -3.10
N VAL A 109 13.35 -6.60 -4.11
CA VAL A 109 12.81 -7.97 -4.23
C VAL A 109 13.21 -8.80 -3.02
N LEU A 110 14.49 -8.77 -2.63
CA LEU A 110 14.98 -9.50 -1.46
C LEU A 110 14.29 -9.05 -0.18
N GLY A 111 14.26 -7.73 0.06
CA GLY A 111 13.62 -7.18 1.26
C GLY A 111 12.13 -7.44 1.33
N SER A 112 11.43 -7.38 0.19
CA SER A 112 10.00 -7.71 0.10
C SER A 112 9.73 -9.18 0.44
N PHE A 113 10.55 -10.12 -0.03
CA PHE A 113 10.39 -11.52 0.34
C PHE A 113 10.68 -11.75 1.83
N ILE A 114 11.72 -11.15 2.40
CA ILE A 114 11.99 -11.24 3.84
C ILE A 114 10.81 -10.65 4.63
N GLY A 115 10.25 -9.53 4.21
CA GLY A 115 9.10 -8.89 4.85
C GLY A 115 7.84 -9.74 4.77
N SER A 116 7.46 -10.22 3.60
CA SER A 116 6.19 -10.91 3.36
C SER A 116 6.19 -12.39 3.75
N LEU A 117 7.25 -13.14 3.45
CA LEU A 117 7.35 -14.56 3.82
C LEU A 117 7.82 -14.77 5.26
N GLY A 118 8.66 -13.87 5.77
CA GLY A 118 9.19 -13.94 7.13
C GLY A 118 8.29 -13.21 8.14
N VAL A 119 8.55 -11.92 8.30
CA VAL A 119 7.99 -11.15 9.44
C VAL A 119 6.48 -11.00 9.35
N PHE A 120 5.91 -10.70 8.19
CA PHE A 120 4.45 -10.58 8.01
C PHE A 120 3.73 -11.89 8.31
N ALA A 121 4.29 -13.03 7.93
CA ALA A 121 3.70 -14.33 8.19
C ALA A 121 3.62 -14.62 9.69
N LEU A 122 4.68 -14.31 10.44
CA LEU A 122 4.82 -14.59 11.87
C LEU A 122 4.08 -13.60 12.76
N LEU A 123 3.99 -12.32 12.36
CA LEU A 123 3.35 -11.29 13.16
C LEU A 123 1.81 -11.46 13.17
N LYS A 124 1.22 -11.28 14.35
CA LYS A 124 -0.25 -11.12 14.47
C LYS A 124 -0.66 -9.81 13.78
N GLY A 125 -1.88 -9.78 13.21
CA GLY A 125 -2.40 -8.59 12.54
C GLY A 125 -2.47 -7.35 13.44
N THR A 126 -2.67 -7.55 14.73
CA THR A 126 -2.63 -6.52 15.77
C THR A 126 -1.29 -5.76 15.78
N TYR A 127 -0.17 -6.48 15.77
CA TYR A 127 1.15 -5.84 15.71
C TYR A 127 1.42 -5.15 14.37
N LEU A 128 0.89 -5.71 13.28
CA LEU A 128 0.95 -5.06 11.96
C LEU A 128 0.15 -3.77 11.94
N ALA A 129 -1.02 -3.71 12.61
CA ALA A 129 -1.82 -2.50 12.73
C ALA A 129 -1.09 -1.40 13.51
N ILE A 130 -0.45 -1.75 14.63
CA ILE A 130 0.37 -0.80 15.42
C ILE A 130 1.56 -0.31 14.60
N PHE A 131 2.29 -1.23 13.95
CA PHE A 131 3.42 -0.87 13.10
C PHE A 131 3.00 0.05 11.95
N PHE A 132 1.88 -0.27 11.30
CA PHE A 132 1.28 0.57 10.27
C PHE A 132 0.97 1.97 10.80
N ALA A 133 0.32 2.07 11.96
CA ALA A 133 -0.06 3.33 12.58
C ALA A 133 1.16 4.23 12.87
N LEU A 134 2.20 3.66 13.47
CA LEU A 134 3.44 4.36 13.77
C LEU A 134 4.15 4.83 12.48
N PHE A 135 4.24 3.96 11.49
CA PHE A 135 4.90 4.26 10.23
C PHE A 135 4.14 5.35 9.44
N VAL A 136 2.82 5.24 9.36
CA VAL A 136 1.98 6.22 8.66
C VAL A 136 1.94 7.55 9.40
N GLY A 137 1.86 7.54 10.73
CA GLY A 137 1.94 8.73 11.57
C GLY A 137 3.27 9.47 11.40
N PHE A 138 4.39 8.73 11.38
CA PHE A 138 5.70 9.28 11.08
C PHE A 138 5.75 9.90 9.67
N SER A 139 5.22 9.20 8.66
CA SER A 139 5.17 9.68 7.28
C SER A 139 4.32 10.94 7.14
N ALA A 140 3.17 11.00 7.81
CA ALA A 140 2.31 12.18 7.86
C ALA A 140 3.03 13.38 8.51
N THR A 141 3.77 13.13 9.59
CA THR A 141 4.59 14.17 10.26
C THR A 141 5.65 14.72 9.31
N GLN A 142 6.35 13.86 8.57
CA GLN A 142 7.33 14.31 7.58
C GLN A 142 6.69 15.15 6.47
N MET A 143 5.50 14.77 6.01
CA MET A 143 4.78 15.51 4.97
C MET A 143 4.35 16.90 5.44
N ILE A 144 3.90 17.05 6.69
CA ILE A 144 3.50 18.35 7.25
C ILE A 144 4.71 19.25 7.47
N ARG A 145 5.79 18.70 7.99
CA ARG A 145 7.02 19.46 8.25
C ARG A 145 7.64 20.01 6.98
N ASP A 146 7.32 19.44 5.81
CA ASP A 146 7.80 19.79 4.45
C ASP A 146 9.28 20.24 4.40
N LYS A 147 10.08 19.80 5.40
CA LYS A 147 11.52 20.05 5.39
C LYS A 147 12.10 19.25 4.25
N LYS A 148 12.34 19.94 3.12
CA LYS A 148 13.12 19.37 2.04
C LYS A 148 14.49 19.06 2.61
N PRO A 149 14.94 17.79 2.63
CA PRO A 149 16.31 17.51 3.01
C PRO A 149 17.19 18.37 2.12
N ALA A 150 18.10 19.15 2.72
CA ALA A 150 19.10 19.84 1.93
C ALA A 150 19.80 18.77 1.07
N ALA A 151 19.93 19.03 -0.22
CA ALA A 151 20.62 18.15 -1.16
C ALA A 151 22.10 18.06 -0.75
N ALA A 152 22.40 17.15 0.19
CA ALA A 152 23.69 17.11 0.87
C ALA A 152 24.56 15.94 0.40
N ARG A 153 24.03 15.00 -0.38
CA ARG A 153 24.74 13.76 -0.74
C ARG A 153 24.53 13.40 -2.21
N GLN A 154 25.51 12.71 -2.76
CA GLN A 154 25.36 12.00 -4.04
C GLN A 154 24.69 10.64 -3.80
N LEU A 155 24.10 10.07 -4.85
CA LEU A 155 23.53 8.73 -4.80
C LEU A 155 24.63 7.73 -4.38
N PRO A 156 24.36 6.86 -3.40
CA PRO A 156 25.29 5.82 -3.00
C PRO A 156 25.60 4.89 -4.18
N GLY A 157 26.73 4.18 -4.09
CA GLY A 157 27.05 3.11 -5.03
C GLY A 157 26.03 1.96 -4.98
N ASN A 158 26.22 0.97 -5.85
CA ASN A 158 25.26 -0.14 -6.03
C ASN A 158 24.95 -0.87 -4.73
N ALA A 159 25.92 -1.10 -3.84
CA ALA A 159 25.69 -1.76 -2.53
C ALA A 159 24.80 -0.92 -1.61
N GLY A 160 24.96 0.41 -1.60
CA GLY A 160 24.10 1.31 -0.82
C GLY A 160 22.67 1.33 -1.34
N LEU A 161 22.49 1.41 -2.67
CA LEU A 161 21.16 1.35 -3.29
C LEU A 161 20.48 -0.01 -3.09
N PHE A 162 21.23 -1.11 -3.11
CA PHE A 162 20.74 -2.43 -2.78
C PHE A 162 20.26 -2.50 -1.33
N GLY A 163 21.04 -2.04 -0.36
CA GLY A 163 20.68 -2.04 1.06
C GLY A 163 19.45 -1.19 1.36
N PHE A 164 19.39 0.03 0.82
CA PHE A 164 18.18 0.86 0.91
C PHE A 164 16.98 0.25 0.20
N GLY A 165 17.19 -0.39 -0.95
CA GLY A 165 16.16 -1.13 -1.66
C GLY A 165 15.58 -2.24 -0.79
N ALA A 166 16.43 -3.03 -0.12
CA ALA A 166 16.01 -4.09 0.79
C ALA A 166 15.20 -3.53 1.97
N LEU A 167 15.64 -2.44 2.57
CA LEU A 167 14.89 -1.76 3.63
C LEU A 167 13.51 -1.29 3.15
N ILE A 168 13.44 -0.66 1.97
CA ILE A 168 12.18 -0.20 1.38
C ILE A 168 11.24 -1.38 1.13
N GLY A 169 11.73 -2.45 0.50
CA GLY A 169 10.94 -3.65 0.22
C GLY A 169 10.40 -4.31 1.48
N PHE A 170 11.26 -4.46 2.49
CA PHE A 170 10.91 -5.03 3.80
C PHE A 170 9.80 -4.25 4.51
N LEU A 171 9.99 -2.93 4.67
CA LEU A 171 9.00 -2.07 5.35
C LEU A 171 7.70 -1.98 4.55
N SER A 172 7.79 -1.93 3.23
CA SER A 172 6.61 -1.93 2.36
C SER A 172 5.78 -3.21 2.53
N GLY A 173 6.43 -4.36 2.72
CA GLY A 173 5.76 -5.63 2.97
C GLY A 173 5.00 -5.70 4.30
N LEU A 174 5.36 -4.91 5.29
CA LEU A 174 4.66 -4.85 6.57
C LEU A 174 3.51 -3.82 6.58
N VAL A 175 3.64 -2.77 5.77
CA VAL A 175 2.71 -1.63 5.76
C VAL A 175 1.67 -1.75 4.63
N GLY A 176 1.95 -2.50 3.57
CA GLY A 176 1.06 -2.52 2.41
C GLY A 176 1.14 -1.24 1.55
N ALA A 177 2.29 -0.57 1.51
CA ALA A 177 2.48 0.67 0.79
C ALA A 177 3.60 0.57 -0.25
N GLY A 178 3.50 1.31 -1.35
CA GLY A 178 4.42 1.24 -2.50
C GLY A 178 5.82 1.84 -2.31
N GLY A 179 6.28 2.03 -1.06
CA GLY A 179 7.66 2.42 -0.73
C GLY A 179 8.02 3.88 -0.98
N ALA A 180 7.17 4.70 -1.58
CA ALA A 180 7.49 6.08 -1.95
C ALA A 180 7.79 6.99 -0.75
N PHE A 181 7.22 6.71 0.41
CA PHE A 181 7.46 7.48 1.63
C PHE A 181 8.90 7.43 2.11
N ILE A 182 9.62 6.39 1.72
CA ILE A 182 11.05 6.24 2.04
C ILE A 182 11.88 6.59 0.82
N SER A 183 11.51 6.09 -0.36
CA SER A 183 12.32 6.25 -1.58
C SER A 183 12.34 7.69 -2.09
N VAL A 184 11.23 8.44 -2.02
CA VAL A 184 11.19 9.83 -2.47
C VAL A 184 12.04 10.74 -1.59
N PRO A 185 11.90 10.77 -0.24
CA PRO A 185 12.79 11.54 0.62
C PRO A 185 14.26 11.15 0.47
N PHE A 186 14.54 9.86 0.36
CA PHE A 186 15.90 9.37 0.17
C PHE A 186 16.52 9.89 -1.16
N MET A 187 15.79 9.75 -2.28
CA MET A 187 16.27 10.23 -3.57
C MET A 187 16.43 11.75 -3.60
N THR A 188 15.51 12.50 -3.00
CA THR A 188 15.64 13.96 -2.92
C THR A 188 16.79 14.40 -2.03
N TRP A 189 17.08 13.68 -0.96
CA TRP A 189 18.27 13.88 -0.13
C TRP A 189 19.57 13.61 -0.91
N CYS A 190 19.52 12.65 -1.83
CA CYS A 190 20.61 12.35 -2.78
C CYS A 190 20.61 13.24 -4.05
N ASN A 191 20.06 14.44 -3.98
CA ASN A 191 20.06 15.44 -5.06
C ASN A 191 19.30 15.01 -6.33
N VAL A 192 18.37 14.06 -6.22
CA VAL A 192 17.46 13.73 -7.34
C VAL A 192 16.29 14.71 -7.32
N HIS A 193 16.00 15.34 -8.46
CA HIS A 193 14.91 16.29 -8.58
C HIS A 193 13.57 15.66 -8.18
N MET A 194 12.73 16.38 -7.40
CA MET A 194 11.49 15.85 -6.80
C MET A 194 10.57 15.13 -7.80
N ARG A 195 10.41 15.69 -9.03
CA ARG A 195 9.60 15.06 -10.09
C ARG A 195 10.15 13.69 -10.51
N ASN A 196 11.48 13.60 -10.66
CA ASN A 196 12.15 12.36 -11.01
C ASN A 196 12.11 11.36 -9.85
N ALA A 197 12.22 11.83 -8.61
CA ALA A 197 12.12 10.98 -7.42
C ALA A 197 10.71 10.34 -7.30
N VAL A 198 9.64 11.13 -7.47
CA VAL A 198 8.25 10.64 -7.49
C VAL A 198 8.02 9.65 -8.63
N ALA A 199 8.44 9.99 -9.84
CA ALA A 199 8.27 9.13 -11.01
C ALA A 199 9.07 7.81 -10.89
N THR A 200 10.29 7.88 -10.38
CA THR A 200 11.14 6.70 -10.15
C THR A 200 10.57 5.84 -9.04
N SER A 201 10.06 6.45 -7.96
CA SER A 201 9.38 5.73 -6.89
C SER A 201 8.13 4.98 -7.38
N ALA A 202 7.35 5.58 -8.28
CA ALA A 202 6.23 4.88 -8.91
C ALA A 202 6.71 3.61 -9.65
N ALA A 203 7.87 3.66 -10.31
CA ALA A 203 8.47 2.49 -10.97
C ALA A 203 8.93 1.42 -9.97
N LEU A 204 9.39 1.81 -8.78
CA LEU A 204 9.75 0.87 -7.72
C LEU A 204 8.52 0.16 -7.13
N GLY A 205 7.35 0.76 -7.21
CA GLY A 205 6.10 0.19 -6.71
C GLY A 205 5.76 -1.18 -7.32
N PHE A 206 6.07 -1.40 -8.60
CA PHE A 206 5.79 -2.68 -9.26
C PHE A 206 6.60 -3.86 -8.70
N PRO A 207 7.94 -3.83 -8.66
CA PRO A 207 8.72 -4.92 -8.06
C PRO A 207 8.43 -5.12 -6.57
N ILE A 208 8.16 -4.05 -5.81
CA ILE A 208 7.71 -4.15 -4.41
C ILE A 208 6.43 -4.97 -4.34
N ALA A 209 5.42 -4.60 -5.14
CA ALA A 209 4.11 -5.22 -5.10
C ALA A 209 4.14 -6.68 -5.53
N VAL A 210 4.82 -7.01 -6.63
CA VAL A 210 4.92 -8.38 -7.14
C VAL A 210 5.58 -9.30 -6.10
N ALA A 211 6.72 -8.91 -5.55
CA ALA A 211 7.44 -9.74 -4.58
C ALA A 211 6.61 -9.97 -3.30
N ASN A 212 5.95 -8.91 -2.79
CA ASN A 212 5.10 -9.04 -1.60
C ASN A 212 3.83 -9.87 -1.87
N VAL A 213 3.17 -9.68 -3.01
CA VAL A 213 1.99 -10.46 -3.40
C VAL A 213 2.28 -11.96 -3.44
N ILE A 214 3.41 -12.36 -4.02
CA ILE A 214 3.84 -13.75 -4.01
C ILE A 214 3.95 -14.27 -2.57
N GLY A 215 4.58 -13.51 -1.68
CA GLY A 215 4.71 -13.88 -0.27
C GLY A 215 3.36 -14.02 0.44
N TYR A 216 2.42 -13.08 0.23
CA TYR A 216 1.10 -13.13 0.85
C TYR A 216 0.20 -14.25 0.31
N VAL A 217 0.36 -14.62 -0.95
CA VAL A 217 -0.33 -15.79 -1.52
C VAL A 217 0.20 -17.08 -0.88
N ILE A 218 1.52 -17.23 -0.79
CA ILE A 218 2.15 -18.43 -0.21
C ILE A 218 1.76 -18.58 1.26
N THR A 219 1.92 -17.52 2.06
CA THR A 219 1.66 -17.55 3.51
C THR A 219 0.18 -17.62 3.86
N GLY A 220 -0.69 -17.11 2.97
CA GLY A 220 -2.14 -17.15 3.17
C GLY A 220 -2.82 -18.46 2.78
N ARG A 221 -2.15 -19.36 2.06
CA ARG A 221 -2.76 -20.64 1.58
C ARG A 221 -3.22 -21.57 2.70
N HIS A 222 -2.59 -21.49 3.86
CA HIS A 222 -2.85 -22.38 5.00
C HIS A 222 -3.84 -21.78 6.02
N VAL A 223 -4.40 -20.62 5.75
CA VAL A 223 -5.36 -19.95 6.64
C VAL A 223 -6.76 -20.45 6.31
N MET A 224 -7.43 -21.06 7.30
CA MET A 224 -8.74 -21.73 7.09
C MET A 224 -9.94 -20.77 7.11
N ASP A 225 -9.85 -19.63 7.82
CA ASP A 225 -11.00 -18.72 8.05
C ASP A 225 -11.03 -17.53 7.07
N LEU A 226 -10.58 -17.74 5.83
CA LEU A 226 -10.59 -16.69 4.82
C LEU A 226 -12.00 -16.49 4.24
N PRO A 227 -12.45 -15.24 4.03
CA PRO A 227 -13.71 -14.94 3.35
C PRO A 227 -13.77 -15.54 1.95
N ALA A 228 -14.99 -15.79 1.46
CA ALA A 228 -15.21 -16.30 0.12
C ALA A 228 -14.62 -15.35 -0.94
N GLY A 229 -13.99 -15.92 -1.97
CA GLY A 229 -13.31 -15.15 -3.03
C GLY A 229 -11.91 -14.65 -2.63
N SER A 230 -11.30 -15.23 -1.61
CA SER A 230 -9.91 -14.93 -1.24
C SER A 230 -8.91 -15.87 -1.94
N PHE A 231 -7.77 -15.31 -2.34
CA PHE A 231 -6.62 -16.06 -2.85
C PHE A 231 -5.39 -15.77 -1.98
N GLY A 232 -5.07 -16.69 -1.06
CA GLY A 232 -4.22 -16.38 0.06
C GLY A 232 -4.84 -15.23 0.88
N TYR A 233 -4.04 -14.29 1.34
CA TYR A 233 -4.57 -13.11 2.04
C TYR A 233 -5.23 -12.06 1.12
N ILE A 234 -5.27 -12.27 -0.19
CA ILE A 234 -5.82 -11.29 -1.14
C ILE A 234 -7.32 -11.52 -1.33
N TRP A 235 -8.12 -10.50 -1.09
CA TRP A 235 -9.55 -10.54 -1.36
C TRP A 235 -9.85 -10.08 -2.79
N LEU A 236 -10.13 -11.05 -3.68
CA LEU A 236 -10.27 -10.82 -5.12
C LEU A 236 -11.40 -9.86 -5.51
N PRO A 237 -12.59 -9.87 -4.86
CA PRO A 237 -13.64 -8.91 -5.20
C PRO A 237 -13.20 -7.46 -4.98
N ALA A 238 -12.55 -7.16 -3.84
CA ALA A 238 -12.02 -5.83 -3.57
C ALA A 238 -10.87 -5.47 -4.54
N LEU A 239 -9.96 -6.42 -4.78
CA LEU A 239 -8.86 -6.23 -5.74
C LEU A 239 -9.40 -5.82 -7.12
N GLY A 240 -10.40 -6.54 -7.66
CA GLY A 240 -10.94 -6.28 -8.99
C GLY A 240 -11.52 -4.87 -9.12
N ILE A 241 -12.39 -4.48 -8.18
CA ILE A 241 -13.05 -3.17 -8.21
C ILE A 241 -12.05 -2.04 -7.98
N ILE A 242 -11.23 -2.15 -6.92
CA ILE A 242 -10.27 -1.09 -6.56
C ILE A 242 -9.20 -0.96 -7.65
N ALA A 243 -8.66 -2.05 -8.18
CA ALA A 243 -7.64 -2.01 -9.22
C ALA A 243 -8.16 -1.37 -10.51
N LEU A 244 -9.36 -1.74 -10.95
CA LEU A 244 -9.98 -1.16 -12.15
C LEU A 244 -10.13 0.36 -11.99
N CYS A 245 -10.73 0.81 -10.91
CA CYS A 245 -10.94 2.24 -10.65
C CYS A 245 -9.62 2.99 -10.48
N SER A 246 -8.65 2.41 -9.76
CA SER A 246 -7.37 3.06 -9.50
C SER A 246 -6.48 3.18 -10.75
N VAL A 247 -6.51 2.18 -11.62
CA VAL A 247 -5.78 2.21 -12.91
C VAL A 247 -6.30 3.35 -13.80
N LEU A 248 -7.62 3.60 -13.80
CA LEU A 248 -8.23 4.68 -14.56
C LEU A 248 -7.85 6.08 -14.05
N THR A 249 -7.70 6.26 -12.73
CA THR A 249 -7.45 7.57 -12.12
C THR A 249 -5.97 7.87 -11.88
N ALA A 250 -5.10 6.86 -11.81
CA ALA A 250 -3.67 7.06 -11.60
C ALA A 250 -2.99 7.97 -12.65
N PRO A 251 -3.30 7.89 -13.96
CA PRO A 251 -2.77 8.81 -14.96
C PRO A 251 -3.22 10.26 -14.76
N LEU A 252 -4.44 10.48 -14.21
CA LEU A 252 -4.97 11.81 -13.89
C LEU A 252 -4.18 12.42 -12.72
N GLY A 253 -3.91 11.61 -11.67
CA GLY A 253 -3.04 12.01 -10.56
C GLY A 253 -1.63 12.36 -11.02
N ALA A 254 -1.03 11.55 -11.88
CA ALA A 254 0.27 11.82 -12.46
C ALA A 254 0.30 13.12 -13.32
N ARG A 255 -0.81 13.47 -13.97
CA ARG A 255 -0.96 14.76 -14.66
C ARG A 255 -1.06 15.92 -13.68
N ALA A 256 -1.83 15.77 -12.62
CA ALA A 256 -2.06 16.80 -11.61
C ALA A 256 -0.78 17.18 -10.83
N THR A 257 0.21 16.30 -10.72
CA THR A 257 1.53 16.60 -10.13
C THR A 257 2.22 17.80 -10.79
N HIS A 258 1.89 18.07 -12.05
CA HIS A 258 2.49 19.18 -12.80
C HIS A 258 1.67 20.48 -12.73
N ALA A 259 0.40 20.42 -12.32
CA ALA A 259 -0.55 21.53 -12.38
C ALA A 259 -0.92 22.11 -11.01
N LEU A 260 -0.82 21.32 -9.93
CA LEU A 260 -1.30 21.74 -8.61
C LEU A 260 -0.15 22.12 -7.66
N PRO A 261 -0.39 23.05 -6.72
CA PRO A 261 0.54 23.35 -5.63
C PRO A 261 0.66 22.14 -4.68
N VAL A 262 1.67 21.31 -4.90
CA VAL A 262 1.90 20.04 -4.20
C VAL A 262 1.92 20.22 -2.66
N ALA A 263 2.30 21.39 -2.15
CA ALA A 263 2.39 21.66 -0.72
C ALA A 263 1.03 21.60 0.00
N VAL A 264 -0.02 22.18 -0.59
CA VAL A 264 -1.37 22.15 0.01
C VAL A 264 -1.92 20.73 0.01
N LEU A 265 -1.74 20.03 -1.11
CA LEU A 265 -2.21 18.67 -1.27
C LEU A 265 -1.54 17.68 -0.32
N LYS A 266 -0.22 17.84 -0.07
CA LYS A 266 0.51 17.09 0.95
C LYS A 266 -0.07 17.31 2.34
N LYS A 267 -0.41 18.54 2.71
CA LYS A 267 -1.00 18.84 4.03
C LYS A 267 -2.36 18.18 4.23
N VAL A 268 -3.25 18.29 3.22
CA VAL A 268 -4.57 17.63 3.26
C VAL A 268 -4.41 16.12 3.36
N PHE A 269 -3.52 15.55 2.54
CA PHE A 269 -3.26 14.12 2.58
C PHE A 269 -2.68 13.67 3.92
N ALA A 270 -1.73 14.41 4.48
CA ALA A 270 -1.15 14.12 5.79
C ALA A 270 -2.20 14.17 6.93
N SER A 271 -3.17 15.11 6.86
CA SER A 271 -4.27 15.15 7.83
C SER A 271 -5.14 13.89 7.76
N ILE A 272 -5.46 13.43 6.54
CA ILE A 272 -6.17 12.16 6.34
C ILE A 272 -5.35 10.99 6.91
N LEU A 273 -4.04 10.95 6.65
CA LEU A 273 -3.17 9.90 7.15
C LEU A 273 -3.11 9.87 8.69
N TYR A 274 -3.15 11.01 9.38
CA TYR A 274 -3.21 11.04 10.85
C TYR A 274 -4.49 10.40 11.38
N VAL A 275 -5.64 10.74 10.80
CA VAL A 275 -6.93 10.12 11.17
C VAL A 275 -6.87 8.59 10.97
N LEU A 276 -6.36 8.15 9.83
CA LEU A 276 -6.24 6.74 9.52
C LEU A 276 -5.21 6.02 10.40
N ALA A 277 -4.09 6.66 10.72
CA ALA A 277 -3.09 6.14 11.66
C ALA A 277 -3.68 5.98 13.07
N THR A 278 -4.43 6.96 13.55
CA THR A 278 -5.14 6.89 14.84
C THR A 278 -6.15 5.76 14.87
N TYR A 279 -6.94 5.59 13.80
CA TYR A 279 -7.86 4.47 13.65
C TYR A 279 -7.14 3.11 13.71
N MET A 280 -6.04 2.95 12.97
CA MET A 280 -5.26 1.70 12.96
C MET A 280 -4.59 1.43 14.31
N LEU A 281 -4.14 2.48 15.02
CA LEU A 281 -3.59 2.35 16.37
C LEU A 281 -4.66 1.87 17.35
N TYR A 282 -5.86 2.48 17.31
CA TYR A 282 -7.00 2.05 18.11
C TYR A 282 -7.33 0.57 17.86
N ARG A 283 -7.40 0.16 16.59
CA ARG A 283 -7.66 -1.25 16.21
C ARG A 283 -6.56 -2.19 16.68
N GLY A 284 -5.31 -1.74 16.67
CA GLY A 284 -4.19 -2.53 17.18
C GLY A 284 -4.14 -2.64 18.71
N LEU A 285 -4.73 -1.71 19.44
CA LEU A 285 -4.76 -1.74 20.91
C LEU A 285 -6.04 -2.39 21.46
N ALA A 286 -7.15 -2.29 20.73
CA ALA A 286 -8.45 -2.83 21.13
C ALA A 286 -8.69 -4.30 20.71
N GLY A 287 -7.86 -4.86 19.83
CA GLY A 287 -7.94 -6.23 19.34
C GLY A 287 -6.76 -7.04 19.68
#